data_6e71c3a101049bcbafd35bf9f50e7334
#
_entry.id   6e71c3a101049bcbafd35bf9f50e7334
#
_cell.length_a   1.000
_cell.length_b   1.000
_cell.length_c   1.000
_cell.angle_alpha   90.00
_cell.angle_beta   90.00
_cell.angle_gamma   90.00
#
_symmetry.space_group_name_H-M   'P 1'
#
loop_
_entity.id
_entity.type
_entity.pdbx_description
1 polymer ?
#
loop_
_entity_poly.entity_id
_entity_poly.type
_entity_poly.pdbx_seq_one_letter_code
_entity_poly.pdbx_strand_id
1 'polypeptide(L)'
;MMMTRRQFLSRSVLCGTAAWLAGSMPGKLLAGTTQGKPLGIQLYMVLQAYQSDPMSTLKTLKAIGYGEIEAIVTSTARTLRDQLNDAGLGCPSLHFDSLGIEPGIEAAHVLGTQYIVSSMLPAFMQKMNGNDKGQPTYSRDDAKRTAAFANQIGEKAKKAGLQYAYHNHYREFTDVGQGQTFYDVLLKDTDPNLVKFELDCGWVHVGGKNPIDLFKANPGRIPLMHAKDFLPTHAPDEHPGTELGRGTLDYKPILAAAHQAGLKHCFVEQEGPYTRMSQLDAARVDYAYLRPLR
;
A
#
# COMPACT_ATOMS: atom_id res chain seq x y z
N MET A 1 59.12 -18.99 19.94
CA MET A 1 59.26 -20.40 19.51
C MET A 1 57.99 -20.73 18.75
N MET A 2 58.04 -20.62 17.40
CA MET A 2 56.87 -20.77 16.50
C MET A 2 56.57 -22.25 16.27
N MET A 3 55.35 -22.67 16.54
CA MET A 3 54.86 -24.01 16.21
C MET A 3 54.47 -24.08 14.73
N THR A 4 54.99 -25.10 14.05
CA THR A 4 54.85 -25.33 12.62
C THR A 4 53.55 -26.04 12.27
N ARG A 5 53.04 -25.80 11.07
CA ARG A 5 51.79 -26.28 10.46
C ARG A 5 51.59 -27.80 10.34
N ARG A 6 52.47 -28.63 10.89
CA ARG A 6 52.48 -30.09 10.73
C ARG A 6 51.94 -30.89 11.93
N GLN A 7 51.52 -30.26 13.01
CA GLN A 7 51.03 -30.94 14.22
C GLN A 7 49.51 -30.95 14.43
N PHE A 8 48.74 -30.55 13.41
CA PHE A 8 47.26 -30.52 13.52
C PHE A 8 46.51 -31.61 12.72
N LEU A 9 47.19 -32.57 12.17
CA LEU A 9 46.61 -33.68 11.40
C LEU A 9 47.01 -35.05 11.94
N SER A 10 46.56 -35.36 13.13
CA SER A 10 46.52 -36.77 13.59
C SER A 10 45.65 -36.91 14.85
N ARG A 11 44.35 -37.07 14.66
CA ARG A 11 43.43 -37.82 15.54
C ARG A 11 42.00 -37.59 15.07
N SER A 12 41.49 -38.56 14.32
CA SER A 12 40.17 -39.15 14.58
C SER A 12 39.73 -39.94 13.38
N VAL A 13 39.96 -41.21 13.41
CA VAL A 13 39.19 -42.20 12.66
C VAL A 13 38.35 -42.91 13.70
N LEU A 14 37.05 -42.92 13.56
CA LEU A 14 36.19 -44.10 13.75
C LEU A 14 34.70 -43.74 13.65
N CYS A 15 34.11 -44.26 12.56
CA CYS A 15 32.83 -44.97 12.49
C CYS A 15 31.52 -44.29 12.86
N GLY A 16 30.66 -44.26 11.85
CA GLY A 16 29.21 -44.08 12.04
C GLY A 16 28.53 -43.84 10.72
N THR A 17 28.36 -44.87 9.86
CA THR A 17 27.46 -44.82 8.70
C THR A 17 26.01 -44.78 9.19
N ALA A 18 25.42 -43.60 9.16
CA ALA A 18 23.97 -43.45 9.23
C ALA A 18 23.49 -42.88 7.91
N ALA A 19 22.82 -43.70 7.12
CA ALA A 19 22.14 -43.31 5.93
C ALA A 19 21.00 -42.36 6.28
N TRP A 20 21.14 -41.07 5.88
CA TRP A 20 20.02 -40.13 5.91
C TRP A 20 19.27 -40.27 4.61
N LEU A 21 18.08 -40.88 4.68
CA LEU A 21 17.04 -40.74 3.68
C LEU A 21 16.64 -39.25 3.61
N ALA A 22 17.08 -38.59 2.59
CA ALA A 22 16.60 -37.25 2.24
C ALA A 22 15.13 -37.34 1.76
N GLY A 23 14.21 -37.35 2.71
CA GLY A 23 12.81 -37.06 2.45
C GLY A 23 12.69 -35.58 2.14
N SER A 24 12.45 -35.25 0.88
CA SER A 24 12.04 -33.91 0.45
C SER A 24 10.70 -33.57 1.08
N MET A 25 10.73 -32.92 2.24
CA MET A 25 9.53 -32.23 2.74
C MET A 25 9.25 -31.05 1.83
N PRO A 26 8.01 -30.90 1.31
CA PRO A 26 7.63 -29.68 0.63
C PRO A 26 7.76 -28.54 1.65
N GLY A 27 8.68 -27.60 1.37
CA GLY A 27 8.82 -26.40 2.15
C GLY A 27 7.48 -25.68 2.20
N LYS A 28 6.81 -25.72 3.35
CA LYS A 28 5.76 -24.76 3.66
C LYS A 28 6.44 -23.40 3.62
N LEU A 29 6.17 -22.63 2.56
CA LEU A 29 6.33 -21.18 2.63
C LEU A 29 5.52 -20.73 3.84
N LEU A 30 6.22 -20.40 4.93
CA LEU A 30 5.62 -19.67 6.03
C LEU A 30 5.27 -18.29 5.48
N ALA A 31 4.04 -18.14 5.00
CA ALA A 31 3.44 -16.85 4.76
C ALA A 31 3.55 -16.11 6.10
N GLY A 32 4.45 -15.11 6.13
CA GLY A 32 4.63 -14.28 7.31
C GLY A 32 3.30 -13.60 7.60
N THR A 33 2.60 -14.05 8.61
CA THR A 33 1.35 -13.44 9.05
C THR A 33 1.64 -12.01 9.45
N THR A 34 0.83 -11.06 8.98
CA THR A 34 0.85 -9.68 9.48
C THR A 34 0.23 -9.60 10.88
N GLN A 35 -0.11 -10.74 11.45
CA GLN A 35 -0.53 -10.86 12.84
C GLN A 35 0.54 -10.26 13.74
N GLY A 36 0.27 -9.07 14.28
CA GLY A 36 1.21 -8.30 15.08
C GLY A 36 1.84 -7.08 14.40
N LYS A 37 1.64 -6.85 13.10
CA LYS A 37 2.08 -5.59 12.46
C LYS A 37 1.14 -4.44 12.85
N PRO A 38 1.67 -3.20 12.98
CA PRO A 38 0.83 -2.05 13.28
C PRO A 38 -0.21 -1.80 12.16
N LEU A 39 -1.38 -1.34 12.53
CA LEU A 39 -2.36 -0.80 11.61
C LEU A 39 -1.99 0.65 11.30
N GLY A 40 -2.01 1.01 10.04
CA GLY A 40 -1.78 2.35 9.57
C GLY A 40 -3.06 3.11 9.26
N ILE A 41 -2.90 4.41 9.04
CA ILE A 41 -3.95 5.30 8.55
C ILE A 41 -3.34 6.27 7.53
N GLN A 42 -4.06 6.53 6.45
CA GLN A 42 -3.69 7.57 5.48
C GLN A 42 -3.96 8.93 6.10
N LEU A 43 -2.95 9.81 6.10
CA LEU A 43 -3.05 11.13 6.75
C LEU A 43 -4.13 12.02 6.12
N TYR A 44 -4.44 11.82 4.85
CA TYR A 44 -5.51 12.53 4.15
C TYR A 44 -6.87 12.36 4.84
N MET A 45 -7.16 11.16 5.37
CA MET A 45 -8.41 10.87 6.08
C MET A 45 -8.68 11.84 7.24
N VAL A 46 -7.64 12.29 7.91
CA VAL A 46 -7.72 13.19 9.08
C VAL A 46 -7.12 14.57 8.81
N LEU A 47 -6.99 14.95 7.53
CA LEU A 47 -6.26 16.13 7.10
C LEU A 47 -6.75 17.42 7.75
N GLN A 48 -8.07 17.61 7.88
CA GLN A 48 -8.63 18.82 8.49
C GLN A 48 -8.29 18.91 10.00
N ALA A 49 -8.39 17.80 10.72
CA ALA A 49 -7.99 17.72 12.12
C ALA A 49 -6.48 17.97 12.27
N TYR A 50 -5.67 17.35 11.41
CA TYR A 50 -4.23 17.51 11.40
C TYR A 50 -3.80 18.95 11.11
N GLN A 51 -4.42 19.61 10.14
CA GLN A 51 -4.13 21.02 9.82
C GLN A 51 -4.51 21.96 10.97
N SER A 52 -5.56 21.63 11.72
CA SER A 52 -5.99 22.43 12.89
C SER A 52 -5.03 22.28 14.07
N ASP A 53 -4.68 21.07 14.44
CA ASP A 53 -3.73 20.75 15.52
C ASP A 53 -2.97 19.46 15.20
N PRO A 54 -1.80 19.56 14.57
CA PRO A 54 -1.01 18.40 14.14
C PRO A 54 -0.67 17.45 15.29
N MET A 55 -0.17 17.97 16.39
CA MET A 55 0.33 17.14 17.48
C MET A 55 -0.80 16.46 18.26
N SER A 56 -1.90 17.17 18.51
CA SER A 56 -3.10 16.59 19.15
C SER A 56 -3.68 15.48 18.28
N THR A 57 -3.76 15.69 16.96
CA THR A 57 -4.26 14.69 16.01
C THR A 57 -3.40 13.44 16.02
N LEU A 58 -2.08 13.55 15.85
CA LEU A 58 -1.18 12.39 15.83
C LEU A 58 -1.16 11.63 17.15
N LYS A 59 -1.15 12.32 18.29
CA LYS A 59 -1.25 11.69 19.61
C LYS A 59 -2.59 10.97 19.80
N THR A 60 -3.69 11.54 19.28
CA THR A 60 -5.02 10.91 19.32
C THR A 60 -5.02 9.63 18.47
N LEU A 61 -4.46 9.65 17.25
CA LEU A 61 -4.33 8.46 16.43
C LEU A 61 -3.50 7.37 17.14
N LYS A 62 -2.40 7.76 17.77
CA LYS A 62 -1.59 6.84 18.58
C LYS A 62 -2.38 6.25 19.75
N ALA A 63 -3.16 7.08 20.46
CA ALA A 63 -4.00 6.65 21.58
C ALA A 63 -5.15 5.73 21.15
N ILE A 64 -5.68 5.89 19.92
CA ILE A 64 -6.65 4.96 19.32
C ILE A 64 -5.99 3.59 19.12
N GLY A 65 -4.70 3.55 18.76
CA GLY A 65 -3.93 2.33 18.57
C GLY A 65 -3.22 2.23 17.23
N TYR A 66 -3.35 3.22 16.35
CA TYR A 66 -2.58 3.26 15.11
C TYR A 66 -1.07 3.28 15.39
N GLY A 67 -0.31 2.56 14.60
CA GLY A 67 1.14 2.49 14.74
C GLY A 67 1.89 3.12 13.59
N GLU A 68 1.21 3.33 12.45
CA GLU A 68 1.79 3.84 11.21
C GLU A 68 0.91 4.92 10.59
N ILE A 69 1.56 5.87 9.93
CA ILE A 69 0.94 6.87 9.07
C ILE A 69 1.45 6.66 7.65
N GLU A 70 0.56 6.60 6.69
CA GLU A 70 0.90 6.86 5.32
C GLU A 70 0.87 8.36 5.09
N ALA A 71 1.99 8.92 4.67
CA ALA A 71 2.18 10.36 4.65
C ALA A 71 1.67 11.00 3.36
N ILE A 72 1.17 12.23 3.51
CA ILE A 72 1.17 13.29 2.50
C ILE A 72 1.92 14.47 3.11
N VAL A 73 2.70 15.20 2.29
CA VAL A 73 3.46 16.35 2.79
C VAL A 73 2.64 17.61 2.62
N THR A 74 2.18 18.17 3.74
CA THR A 74 1.36 19.40 3.79
C THR A 74 2.14 20.64 4.23
N SER A 75 3.36 20.44 4.77
CA SER A 75 4.29 21.51 5.17
C SER A 75 5.71 21.20 4.66
N THR A 76 6.60 20.75 5.55
CA THR A 76 7.89 20.17 5.16
C THR A 76 8.01 18.74 5.64
N ALA A 77 8.73 17.91 4.90
CA ALA A 77 8.98 16.53 5.30
C ALA A 77 9.68 16.45 6.67
N ARG A 78 10.56 17.42 6.97
CA ARG A 78 11.25 17.51 8.27
C ARG A 78 10.26 17.76 9.41
N THR A 79 9.38 18.74 9.27
CA THR A 79 8.37 19.04 10.30
C THR A 79 7.47 17.83 10.56
N LEU A 80 6.98 17.17 9.49
CA LEU A 80 6.16 15.98 9.63
C LEU A 80 6.94 14.84 10.31
N ARG A 81 8.21 14.64 9.95
CA ARG A 81 9.07 13.62 10.58
C ARG A 81 9.22 13.82 12.08
N ASP A 82 9.49 15.04 12.49
CA ASP A 82 9.66 15.39 13.91
C ASP A 82 8.36 15.16 14.68
N GLN A 83 7.23 15.59 14.13
CA GLN A 83 5.90 15.36 14.71
C GLN A 83 5.55 13.87 14.86
N LEU A 84 5.87 13.04 13.84
CA LEU A 84 5.64 11.60 13.89
C LEU A 84 6.52 10.92 14.95
N ASN A 85 7.79 11.35 15.08
CA ASN A 85 8.68 10.86 16.12
C ASN A 85 8.14 11.19 17.52
N ASP A 86 7.73 12.43 17.73
CA ASP A 86 7.17 12.89 19.03
C ASP A 86 5.85 12.17 19.39
N ALA A 87 5.08 11.76 18.38
CA ALA A 87 3.86 10.98 18.57
C ALA A 87 4.12 9.47 18.70
N GLY A 88 5.33 8.98 18.39
CA GLY A 88 5.69 7.57 18.36
C GLY A 88 5.00 6.77 17.24
N LEU A 89 4.85 7.39 16.07
CA LEU A 89 4.24 6.81 14.87
C LEU A 89 5.29 6.50 13.80
N GLY A 90 5.18 5.32 13.17
CA GLY A 90 5.97 4.96 12.00
C GLY A 90 5.45 5.63 10.72
N CYS A 91 6.30 5.70 9.68
CA CYS A 91 5.93 6.22 8.37
C CYS A 91 6.54 5.35 7.27
N PRO A 92 5.91 4.20 6.93
CA PRO A 92 6.46 3.29 5.93
C PRO A 92 6.25 3.74 4.49
N SER A 93 5.29 4.64 4.24
CA SER A 93 4.83 5.04 2.90
C SER A 93 4.55 6.54 2.81
N LEU A 94 4.78 7.11 1.61
CA LEU A 94 4.51 8.50 1.26
C LEU A 94 3.83 8.58 -0.09
N HIS A 95 2.64 9.20 -0.15
CA HIS A 95 2.05 9.68 -1.40
C HIS A 95 2.75 10.96 -1.85
N PHE A 96 3.35 10.94 -3.06
CA PHE A 96 4.17 12.07 -3.55
C PHE A 96 3.54 12.83 -4.72
N ASP A 97 2.28 12.55 -5.06
CA ASP A 97 1.59 13.14 -6.23
C ASP A 97 1.69 14.68 -6.29
N SER A 98 1.62 15.35 -5.14
CA SER A 98 1.71 16.80 -5.04
C SER A 98 3.12 17.37 -5.12
N LEU A 99 4.15 16.52 -5.00
CA LEU A 99 5.56 16.94 -4.91
C LEU A 99 6.30 16.79 -6.24
N GLY A 100 5.92 15.79 -7.05
CA GLY A 100 6.74 15.30 -8.15
C GLY A 100 7.81 14.29 -7.68
N ILE A 101 8.49 13.65 -8.64
CA ILE A 101 9.30 12.45 -8.38
C ILE A 101 10.54 12.77 -7.54
N GLU A 102 11.36 13.74 -7.95
CA GLU A 102 12.61 14.08 -7.27
C GLU A 102 12.37 14.63 -5.86
N PRO A 103 11.53 15.66 -5.67
CA PRO A 103 11.17 16.13 -4.32
C PRO A 103 10.48 15.06 -3.47
N GLY A 104 9.70 14.15 -4.09
CA GLY A 104 9.09 13.01 -3.40
C GLY A 104 10.14 12.04 -2.85
N ILE A 105 11.19 11.73 -3.61
CA ILE A 105 12.31 10.90 -3.17
C ILE A 105 13.06 11.56 -2.00
N GLU A 106 13.33 12.86 -2.08
CA GLU A 106 13.97 13.62 -0.99
C GLU A 106 13.11 13.59 0.28
N ALA A 107 11.81 13.84 0.14
CA ALA A 107 10.87 13.80 1.26
C ALA A 107 10.80 12.39 1.88
N ALA A 108 10.79 11.35 1.06
CA ALA A 108 10.80 9.96 1.50
C ALA A 108 12.04 9.62 2.36
N HIS A 109 13.21 10.08 1.96
CA HIS A 109 14.44 9.91 2.75
C HIS A 109 14.37 10.65 4.08
N VAL A 110 13.87 11.89 4.10
CA VAL A 110 13.68 12.66 5.34
C VAL A 110 12.67 11.97 6.27
N LEU A 111 11.58 11.46 5.73
CA LEU A 111 10.56 10.71 6.47
C LEU A 111 11.02 9.31 6.88
N GLY A 112 12.03 8.74 6.22
CA GLY A 112 12.50 7.38 6.44
C GLY A 112 11.50 6.33 5.94
N THR A 113 10.77 6.61 4.87
CA THR A 113 9.81 5.69 4.27
C THR A 113 10.51 4.59 3.46
N GLN A 114 9.84 3.48 3.28
CA GLN A 114 10.28 2.39 2.41
C GLN A 114 9.60 2.48 1.03
N TYR A 115 8.38 3.01 1.01
CA TYR A 115 7.56 3.11 -0.19
C TYR A 115 7.30 4.57 -0.55
N ILE A 116 7.31 4.85 -1.87
CA ILE A 116 6.73 6.04 -2.45
C ILE A 116 5.57 5.63 -3.34
N VAL A 117 4.45 6.32 -3.20
CA VAL A 117 3.18 5.98 -3.86
C VAL A 117 2.70 7.14 -4.70
N SER A 118 2.12 6.83 -5.85
CA SER A 118 1.34 7.81 -6.63
C SER A 118 0.09 7.18 -7.21
N SER A 119 -0.96 7.99 -7.32
CA SER A 119 -2.25 7.62 -7.88
C SER A 119 -2.54 8.30 -9.22
N MET A 120 -1.85 9.40 -9.51
CA MET A 120 -2.19 10.30 -10.61
C MET A 120 -1.03 10.50 -11.57
N LEU A 121 -0.83 9.54 -12.48
CA LEU A 121 0.22 9.64 -13.50
C LEU A 121 -0.19 10.57 -14.65
N PRO A 122 0.77 11.21 -15.34
CA PRO A 122 0.51 12.26 -16.32
C PRO A 122 -0.49 11.89 -17.43
N ALA A 123 -0.43 10.66 -17.94
CA ALA A 123 -1.36 10.21 -18.99
C ALA A 123 -2.82 10.11 -18.50
N PHE A 124 -3.00 9.86 -17.22
CA PHE A 124 -4.29 9.82 -16.55
C PHE A 124 -4.78 11.24 -16.27
N MET A 125 -3.90 12.09 -15.73
CA MET A 125 -4.20 13.49 -15.42
C MET A 125 -4.57 14.33 -16.64
N GLN A 126 -3.90 14.12 -17.78
CA GLN A 126 -4.20 14.84 -19.02
C GLN A 126 -5.66 14.66 -19.46
N LYS A 127 -6.23 13.48 -19.28
CA LYS A 127 -7.62 13.20 -19.63
C LYS A 127 -8.62 13.72 -18.61
N MET A 128 -8.27 13.71 -17.33
CA MET A 128 -9.13 14.29 -16.29
C MET A 128 -9.27 15.81 -16.40
N ASN A 129 -8.21 16.49 -16.86
CA ASN A 129 -8.16 17.94 -17.03
C ASN A 129 -8.61 18.40 -18.43
N GLY A 130 -8.94 17.48 -19.33
CA GLY A 130 -9.45 17.79 -20.66
C GLY A 130 -10.86 18.41 -20.60
N ASN A 131 -11.17 19.31 -21.57
CA ASN A 131 -12.46 19.97 -21.71
C ASN A 131 -13.60 19.02 -22.17
N ASP A 132 -13.40 17.71 -22.13
CA ASP A 132 -14.43 16.75 -22.48
C ASP A 132 -15.53 16.77 -21.40
N LYS A 133 -16.72 17.23 -21.80
CA LYS A 133 -17.91 17.29 -20.94
C LYS A 133 -18.49 15.92 -20.56
N GLY A 134 -17.73 14.83 -20.82
CA GLY A 134 -18.06 13.45 -20.46
C GLY A 134 -17.02 12.83 -19.52
N GLN A 135 -17.34 11.66 -18.99
CA GLN A 135 -16.35 10.85 -18.26
C GLN A 135 -15.19 10.51 -19.21
N PRO A 136 -13.93 10.78 -18.83
CA PRO A 136 -12.80 10.51 -19.71
C PRO A 136 -12.72 9.01 -20.03
N THR A 137 -12.68 8.69 -21.30
CA THR A 137 -12.46 7.32 -21.78
C THR A 137 -10.97 7.04 -21.87
N TYR A 138 -10.52 5.97 -21.26
CA TYR A 138 -9.13 5.52 -21.32
C TYR A 138 -8.96 4.45 -22.38
N SER A 139 -7.91 4.58 -23.19
CA SER A 139 -7.54 3.59 -24.19
C SER A 139 -6.46 2.64 -23.63
N ARG A 140 -6.27 1.51 -24.31
CA ARG A 140 -5.18 0.59 -24.02
C ARG A 140 -3.80 1.26 -24.17
N ASP A 141 -3.66 2.19 -25.10
CA ASP A 141 -2.40 2.92 -25.28
C ASP A 141 -2.15 3.92 -24.15
N ASP A 142 -3.22 4.48 -23.54
CA ASP A 142 -3.09 5.26 -22.30
C ASP A 142 -2.56 4.39 -21.17
N ALA A 143 -3.09 3.18 -21.00
CA ALA A 143 -2.63 2.24 -19.98
C ALA A 143 -1.16 1.85 -20.19
N LYS A 144 -0.75 1.56 -21.43
CA LYS A 144 0.65 1.24 -21.74
C LYS A 144 1.60 2.41 -21.47
N ARG A 145 1.20 3.64 -21.84
CA ARG A 145 2.02 4.82 -21.53
C ARG A 145 2.15 5.04 -20.02
N THR A 146 1.06 4.82 -19.28
CA THR A 146 1.06 4.88 -17.82
C THR A 146 1.99 3.81 -17.22
N ALA A 147 1.94 2.58 -17.71
CA ALA A 147 2.83 1.50 -17.27
C ALA A 147 4.31 1.83 -17.57
N ALA A 148 4.61 2.35 -18.75
CA ALA A 148 5.97 2.76 -19.11
C ALA A 148 6.48 3.88 -18.18
N PHE A 149 5.64 4.85 -17.85
CA PHE A 149 5.99 5.93 -16.93
C PHE A 149 6.16 5.42 -15.48
N ALA A 150 5.29 4.50 -15.06
CA ALA A 150 5.41 3.84 -13.75
C ALA A 150 6.75 3.08 -13.62
N ASN A 151 7.19 2.39 -14.68
CA ASN A 151 8.51 1.75 -14.70
C ASN A 151 9.65 2.77 -14.55
N GLN A 152 9.57 3.94 -15.20
CA GLN A 152 10.58 5.00 -15.06
C GLN A 152 10.64 5.55 -13.62
N ILE A 153 9.48 5.74 -12.97
CA ILE A 153 9.43 6.11 -11.55
C ILE A 153 10.07 5.01 -10.71
N GLY A 154 9.69 3.75 -10.96
CA GLY A 154 10.24 2.60 -10.25
C GLY A 154 11.76 2.48 -10.36
N GLU A 155 12.35 2.77 -11.53
CA GLU A 155 13.80 2.82 -11.71
C GLU A 155 14.45 3.91 -10.82
N LYS A 156 13.87 5.12 -10.80
CA LYS A 156 14.37 6.23 -9.97
C LYS A 156 14.26 5.89 -8.48
N ALA A 157 13.11 5.38 -8.06
CA ALA A 157 12.87 4.94 -6.69
C ALA A 157 13.89 3.88 -6.26
N LYS A 158 14.08 2.85 -7.08
CA LYS A 158 15.05 1.76 -6.81
C LYS A 158 16.47 2.26 -6.70
N LYS A 159 16.91 3.18 -7.56
CA LYS A 159 18.23 3.82 -7.48
C LYS A 159 18.41 4.60 -6.17
N ALA A 160 17.31 5.14 -5.64
CA ALA A 160 17.28 5.84 -4.36
C ALA A 160 17.09 4.92 -3.13
N GLY A 161 17.04 3.58 -3.33
CA GLY A 161 16.81 2.62 -2.24
C GLY A 161 15.37 2.53 -1.76
N LEU A 162 14.42 3.02 -2.56
CA LEU A 162 12.98 3.02 -2.27
C LEU A 162 12.24 2.05 -3.18
N GLN A 163 11.04 1.65 -2.79
CA GLN A 163 10.12 0.88 -3.61
C GLN A 163 8.96 1.78 -4.06
N TYR A 164 8.74 1.86 -5.37
CA TYR A 164 7.56 2.52 -5.91
C TYR A 164 6.35 1.60 -5.89
N ALA A 165 5.18 2.16 -5.55
CA ALA A 165 3.88 1.51 -5.69
C ALA A 165 2.86 2.44 -6.38
N TYR A 166 2.01 1.84 -7.22
CA TYR A 166 0.89 2.52 -7.86
C TYR A 166 -0.39 2.31 -7.05
N HIS A 167 -1.09 3.39 -6.73
CA HIS A 167 -2.37 3.39 -6.03
C HIS A 167 -3.52 3.55 -7.03
N ASN A 168 -4.51 2.66 -6.98
CA ASN A 168 -5.67 2.71 -7.86
C ASN A 168 -6.85 3.49 -7.28
N HIS A 169 -7.65 4.04 -8.20
CA HIS A 169 -9.04 4.40 -7.97
C HIS A 169 -9.95 3.47 -8.79
N TYR A 170 -11.23 3.83 -8.98
CA TYR A 170 -12.19 2.99 -9.71
C TYR A 170 -12.01 3.02 -11.23
N ARG A 171 -11.46 4.09 -11.78
CA ARG A 171 -11.33 4.30 -13.22
C ARG A 171 -10.35 3.35 -13.89
N GLU A 172 -9.38 2.84 -13.17
CA GLU A 172 -8.44 1.82 -13.64
C GLU A 172 -9.12 0.49 -13.98
N PHE A 173 -10.35 0.29 -13.51
CA PHE A 173 -11.12 -0.91 -13.81
C PHE A 173 -12.03 -0.78 -15.03
N THR A 174 -11.96 0.33 -15.78
CA THR A 174 -12.65 0.48 -17.07
C THR A 174 -12.06 -0.44 -18.12
N ASP A 175 -12.93 -0.98 -18.98
CA ASP A 175 -12.52 -1.80 -20.13
C ASP A 175 -11.75 -0.95 -21.15
N VAL A 176 -10.56 -1.41 -21.52
CA VAL A 176 -9.70 -0.80 -22.55
C VAL A 176 -9.62 -1.67 -23.81
N GLY A 177 -10.54 -2.62 -23.95
CA GLY A 177 -10.63 -3.54 -25.08
C GLY A 177 -9.88 -4.86 -24.83
N GLN A 178 -10.21 -5.85 -25.66
CA GLN A 178 -9.65 -7.20 -25.60
C GLN A 178 -9.92 -7.95 -24.26
N GLY A 179 -11.02 -7.59 -23.57
CA GLY A 179 -11.39 -8.19 -22.28
C GLY A 179 -10.45 -7.81 -21.13
N GLN A 180 -9.71 -6.71 -21.25
CA GLN A 180 -8.79 -6.22 -20.24
C GLN A 180 -9.21 -4.84 -19.73
N THR A 181 -9.03 -4.64 -18.42
CA THR A 181 -9.12 -3.33 -17.82
C THR A 181 -7.80 -2.56 -17.94
N PHE A 182 -7.84 -1.25 -17.70
CA PHE A 182 -6.63 -0.43 -17.60
C PHE A 182 -5.68 -0.99 -16.51
N TYR A 183 -6.22 -1.44 -15.37
CA TYR A 183 -5.45 -2.04 -14.30
C TYR A 183 -4.76 -3.35 -14.70
N ASP A 184 -5.43 -4.20 -15.51
CA ASP A 184 -4.83 -5.43 -16.03
C ASP A 184 -3.61 -5.12 -16.91
N VAL A 185 -3.68 -4.06 -17.71
CA VAL A 185 -2.53 -3.62 -18.53
C VAL A 185 -1.41 -3.10 -17.65
N LEU A 186 -1.70 -2.33 -16.59
CA LEU A 186 -0.68 -1.87 -15.63
C LEU A 186 0.02 -3.06 -14.97
N LEU A 187 -0.74 -4.04 -14.48
CA LEU A 187 -0.17 -5.24 -13.85
C LEU A 187 0.74 -6.02 -14.79
N LYS A 188 0.35 -6.12 -16.06
CA LYS A 188 1.06 -6.89 -17.08
C LYS A 188 2.32 -6.18 -17.59
N ASP A 189 2.22 -4.88 -17.88
CA ASP A 189 3.23 -4.15 -18.63
C ASP A 189 4.23 -3.41 -17.70
N THR A 190 4.06 -3.50 -16.35
CA THR A 190 5.04 -3.01 -15.39
C THR A 190 5.97 -4.10 -14.91
N ASP A 191 7.27 -3.77 -14.75
CA ASP A 191 8.27 -4.67 -14.16
C ASP A 191 7.96 -4.92 -12.68
N PRO A 192 7.76 -6.18 -12.26
CA PRO A 192 7.44 -6.52 -10.87
C PRO A 192 8.55 -6.21 -9.87
N ASN A 193 9.77 -5.96 -10.32
CA ASN A 193 10.90 -5.56 -9.48
C ASN A 193 11.03 -4.03 -9.33
N LEU A 194 10.30 -3.27 -10.15
CA LEU A 194 10.30 -1.81 -10.15
C LEU A 194 9.00 -1.26 -9.56
N VAL A 195 7.86 -1.83 -9.96
CA VAL A 195 6.53 -1.34 -9.62
C VAL A 195 5.80 -2.36 -8.77
N LYS A 196 5.36 -1.95 -7.61
CA LYS A 196 4.38 -2.62 -6.77
C LYS A 196 3.05 -1.89 -6.87
N PHE A 197 2.05 -2.41 -6.18
CA PHE A 197 0.72 -1.80 -6.13
C PHE A 197 0.29 -1.60 -4.68
N GLU A 198 -0.36 -0.50 -4.45
CA GLU A 198 -1.19 -0.26 -3.30
C GLU A 198 -2.64 -0.42 -3.72
N LEU A 199 -3.30 -1.44 -3.21
CA LEU A 199 -4.67 -1.76 -3.62
C LEU A 199 -5.67 -1.03 -2.72
N ASP A 200 -6.38 -0.05 -3.27
CA ASP A 200 -7.56 0.51 -2.60
C ASP A 200 -8.76 -0.42 -2.82
N CYS A 201 -9.13 -1.14 -1.77
CA CYS A 201 -10.19 -2.15 -1.85
C CYS A 201 -11.58 -1.53 -2.09
N GLY A 202 -11.83 -0.33 -1.56
CA GLY A 202 -13.08 0.39 -1.78
C GLY A 202 -13.23 0.77 -3.25
N TRP A 203 -12.20 1.36 -3.84
CA TRP A 203 -12.22 1.74 -5.25
C TRP A 203 -12.22 0.54 -6.21
N VAL A 204 -11.60 -0.57 -5.83
CA VAL A 204 -11.74 -1.85 -6.57
C VAL A 204 -13.22 -2.27 -6.65
N HIS A 205 -13.92 -2.22 -5.51
CA HIS A 205 -15.34 -2.58 -5.45
C HIS A 205 -16.21 -1.64 -6.28
N VAL A 206 -16.00 -0.33 -6.18
CA VAL A 206 -16.68 0.68 -7.01
C VAL A 206 -16.43 0.43 -8.51
N GLY A 207 -15.21 0.03 -8.87
CA GLY A 207 -14.83 -0.38 -10.24
C GLY A 207 -15.40 -1.73 -10.68
N GLY A 208 -16.29 -2.35 -9.90
CA GLY A 208 -16.97 -3.60 -10.23
C GLY A 208 -16.08 -4.84 -10.15
N LYS A 209 -14.95 -4.78 -9.42
CA LYS A 209 -14.02 -5.89 -9.21
C LYS A 209 -14.03 -6.36 -7.76
N ASN A 210 -13.46 -7.54 -7.54
CA ASN A 210 -13.35 -8.12 -6.21
C ASN A 210 -11.89 -8.03 -5.72
N PRO A 211 -11.60 -7.33 -4.61
CA PRO A 211 -10.25 -7.23 -4.06
C PRO A 211 -9.60 -8.58 -3.75
N ILE A 212 -10.40 -9.56 -3.32
CA ILE A 212 -9.92 -10.92 -3.01
C ILE A 212 -9.29 -11.58 -4.23
N ASP A 213 -9.93 -11.44 -5.40
CA ASP A 213 -9.46 -12.06 -6.64
C ASP A 213 -8.17 -11.38 -7.11
N LEU A 214 -8.06 -10.05 -6.96
CA LEU A 214 -6.85 -9.31 -7.31
C LEU A 214 -5.66 -9.71 -6.42
N PHE A 215 -5.86 -9.88 -5.11
CA PHE A 215 -4.81 -10.36 -4.21
C PHE A 215 -4.36 -11.77 -4.59
N LYS A 216 -5.32 -12.69 -4.81
CA LYS A 216 -5.02 -14.09 -5.17
C LYS A 216 -4.28 -14.23 -6.49
N ALA A 217 -4.64 -13.40 -7.49
CA ALA A 217 -4.02 -13.44 -8.82
C ALA A 217 -2.62 -12.81 -8.84
N ASN A 218 -2.26 -11.97 -7.86
CA ASN A 218 -1.05 -11.15 -7.91
C ASN A 218 -0.17 -11.28 -6.64
N PRO A 219 0.23 -12.50 -6.23
CA PRO A 219 1.05 -12.68 -5.03
C PRO A 219 2.39 -11.94 -5.15
N GLY A 220 2.75 -11.21 -4.09
CA GLY A 220 3.97 -10.41 -4.01
C GLY A 220 3.98 -9.11 -4.82
N ARG A 221 2.89 -8.79 -5.55
CA ARG A 221 2.75 -7.54 -6.30
C ARG A 221 2.09 -6.42 -5.49
N ILE A 222 1.32 -6.74 -4.44
CA ILE A 222 0.45 -5.83 -3.69
C ILE A 222 0.89 -5.81 -2.21
N PRO A 223 2.00 -5.14 -1.86
CA PRO A 223 2.47 -5.06 -0.48
C PRO A 223 1.70 -4.05 0.38
N LEU A 224 0.96 -3.13 -0.23
CA LEU A 224 0.22 -2.07 0.44
C LEU A 224 -1.26 -2.19 0.11
N MET A 225 -2.13 -1.78 1.05
CA MET A 225 -3.56 -1.67 0.78
C MET A 225 -4.20 -0.53 1.53
N HIS A 226 -5.20 0.09 0.92
CA HIS A 226 -6.17 0.93 1.61
C HIS A 226 -7.41 0.10 1.98
N ALA A 227 -7.75 0.16 3.27
CA ALA A 227 -9.03 -0.30 3.78
C ALA A 227 -9.99 0.89 3.75
N LYS A 228 -10.88 0.88 2.78
CA LYS A 228 -11.87 1.94 2.50
C LYS A 228 -13.22 1.29 2.22
N ASP A 229 -14.31 1.91 2.63
CA ASP A 229 -15.66 1.40 2.39
C ASP A 229 -16.60 2.52 1.93
N PHE A 230 -17.62 2.14 1.19
CA PHE A 230 -18.61 3.04 0.63
C PHE A 230 -20.02 2.56 0.95
N LEU A 231 -20.93 3.51 1.19
CA LEU A 231 -22.34 3.19 1.28
C LEU A 231 -22.87 2.73 -0.08
N PRO A 232 -23.84 1.81 -0.11
CA PRO A 232 -24.55 1.50 -1.33
C PRO A 232 -25.18 2.77 -1.93
N THR A 233 -25.00 2.96 -3.22
CA THR A 233 -25.61 4.08 -3.95
C THR A 233 -26.22 3.58 -5.26
N HIS A 234 -27.25 4.28 -5.73
CA HIS A 234 -27.83 4.08 -7.05
C HIS A 234 -27.39 5.15 -8.05
N ALA A 235 -26.68 6.17 -7.59
CA ALA A 235 -26.12 7.22 -8.45
C ALA A 235 -24.72 6.78 -8.92
N PRO A 236 -24.51 6.64 -10.24
CA PRO A 236 -23.25 6.07 -10.78
C PRO A 236 -22.00 6.89 -10.47
N ASP A 237 -22.16 8.18 -10.18
CA ASP A 237 -21.05 9.10 -9.90
C ASP A 237 -20.96 9.50 -8.41
N GLU A 238 -21.78 8.92 -7.54
CA GLU A 238 -21.76 9.18 -6.12
C GLU A 238 -21.17 7.98 -5.36
N HIS A 239 -20.10 8.21 -4.67
CA HIS A 239 -19.43 7.19 -3.86
C HIS A 239 -19.26 7.73 -2.42
N PRO A 240 -20.34 7.76 -1.63
CA PRO A 240 -20.29 8.28 -0.27
C PRO A 240 -19.45 7.36 0.62
N GLY A 241 -18.28 7.85 1.03
CA GLY A 241 -17.40 7.15 1.97
C GLY A 241 -18.10 6.91 3.31
N THR A 242 -17.79 5.79 3.94
CA THR A 242 -18.33 5.43 5.25
C THR A 242 -17.28 4.69 6.09
N GLU A 243 -17.54 4.60 7.39
CA GLU A 243 -16.72 3.84 8.31
C GLU A 243 -16.77 2.34 7.93
N LEU A 244 -15.63 1.67 8.10
CA LEU A 244 -15.49 0.24 7.81
C LEU A 244 -16.52 -0.59 8.59
N GLY A 245 -17.08 -1.58 7.88
CA GLY A 245 -18.14 -2.43 8.41
C GLY A 245 -19.54 -1.81 8.40
N ARG A 246 -19.69 -0.59 7.87
CA ARG A 246 -20.99 0.06 7.65
C ARG A 246 -21.36 0.18 6.17
N GLY A 247 -20.41 -0.10 5.30
CA GLY A 247 -20.58 -0.12 3.85
C GLY A 247 -20.86 -1.51 3.30
N THR A 248 -20.22 -1.80 2.18
CA THR A 248 -20.48 -3.02 1.38
C THR A 248 -19.40 -4.07 1.52
N LEU A 249 -18.21 -3.74 2.05
CA LEU A 249 -17.07 -4.65 2.06
C LEU A 249 -16.93 -5.40 3.40
N ASP A 250 -16.79 -6.73 3.30
CA ASP A 250 -16.35 -7.58 4.43
C ASP A 250 -14.82 -7.71 4.40
N TYR A 251 -14.13 -7.04 5.34
CA TYR A 251 -12.68 -7.06 5.40
C TYR A 251 -12.07 -8.35 5.94
N LYS A 252 -12.85 -9.24 6.55
CA LYS A 252 -12.31 -10.50 7.06
C LYS A 252 -11.73 -11.38 5.96
N PRO A 253 -12.46 -11.76 4.88
CA PRO A 253 -11.89 -12.51 3.78
C PRO A 253 -10.90 -11.71 2.94
N ILE A 254 -11.04 -10.37 2.83
CA ILE A 254 -10.11 -9.51 2.10
C ILE A 254 -8.72 -9.56 2.77
N LEU A 255 -8.65 -9.33 4.09
CA LEU A 255 -7.39 -9.38 4.84
C LEU A 255 -6.75 -10.77 4.77
N ALA A 256 -7.54 -11.85 4.85
CA ALA A 256 -7.01 -13.20 4.72
C ALA A 256 -6.32 -13.41 3.35
N ALA A 257 -6.96 -12.97 2.25
CA ALA A 257 -6.37 -13.04 0.91
C ALA A 257 -5.14 -12.14 0.75
N ALA A 258 -5.20 -10.91 1.26
CA ALA A 258 -4.11 -9.96 1.23
C ALA A 258 -2.86 -10.48 1.98
N HIS A 259 -3.04 -11.08 3.16
CA HIS A 259 -1.97 -11.68 3.93
C HIS A 259 -1.31 -12.85 3.20
N GLN A 260 -2.12 -13.72 2.59
CA GLN A 260 -1.60 -14.84 1.78
C GLN A 260 -0.83 -14.34 0.55
N ALA A 261 -1.26 -13.23 -0.02
CA ALA A 261 -0.58 -12.58 -1.16
C ALA A 261 0.68 -11.80 -0.77
N GLY A 262 0.98 -11.63 0.54
CA GLY A 262 2.20 -10.99 1.01
C GLY A 262 2.07 -9.53 1.41
N LEU A 263 0.88 -9.08 1.81
CA LEU A 263 0.63 -7.73 2.34
C LEU A 263 1.64 -7.34 3.42
N LYS A 264 2.13 -6.12 3.37
CA LYS A 264 3.09 -5.54 4.33
C LYS A 264 2.47 -4.49 5.22
N HIS A 265 1.69 -3.57 4.64
CA HIS A 265 1.05 -2.48 5.36
C HIS A 265 -0.41 -2.33 4.91
N CYS A 266 -1.27 -2.04 5.88
CA CYS A 266 -2.69 -1.76 5.66
C CYS A 266 -2.99 -0.40 6.27
N PHE A 267 -3.47 0.53 5.46
CA PHE A 267 -3.85 1.86 5.87
C PHE A 267 -5.37 2.02 5.79
N VAL A 268 -5.96 2.53 6.85
CA VAL A 268 -7.35 2.96 6.84
C VAL A 268 -7.45 4.26 6.08
N GLU A 269 -8.42 4.38 5.20
CA GLU A 269 -8.78 5.64 4.56
C GLU A 269 -10.29 5.75 4.37
N GLN A 270 -10.83 6.93 4.67
CA GLN A 270 -12.19 7.32 4.34
C GLN A 270 -12.17 8.69 3.69
N GLU A 271 -12.88 8.85 2.60
CA GLU A 271 -13.13 10.14 1.98
C GLU A 271 -14.43 10.76 2.50
N GLY A 272 -14.42 12.10 2.59
CA GLY A 272 -15.63 12.82 3.03
C GLY A 272 -16.79 12.71 2.03
N PRO A 273 -17.95 13.28 2.37
CA PRO A 273 -18.15 14.15 3.54
C PRO A 273 -18.39 13.38 4.85
N TYR A 274 -17.79 13.86 5.94
CA TYR A 274 -18.01 13.30 7.28
C TYR A 274 -19.28 13.92 7.90
N THR A 275 -20.42 13.35 7.59
CA THR A 275 -21.72 13.92 7.98
C THR A 275 -22.23 13.41 9.33
N ARG A 276 -21.71 12.28 9.83
CA ARG A 276 -22.18 11.60 11.02
C ARG A 276 -21.29 11.81 12.25
N MET A 277 -20.01 12.00 12.03
CA MET A 277 -19.02 12.12 13.10
C MET A 277 -17.77 12.85 12.61
N SER A 278 -16.88 13.21 13.54
CA SER A 278 -15.59 13.80 13.18
C SER A 278 -14.66 12.79 12.48
N GLN A 279 -13.65 13.29 11.76
CA GLN A 279 -12.60 12.46 11.15
C GLN A 279 -11.93 11.53 12.17
N LEU A 280 -11.65 12.03 13.37
CA LEU A 280 -11.00 11.24 14.42
C LEU A 280 -11.92 10.19 15.03
N ASP A 281 -13.24 10.46 15.12
CA ASP A 281 -14.20 9.46 15.58
C ASP A 281 -14.40 8.37 14.53
N ALA A 282 -14.43 8.71 13.24
CA ALA A 282 -14.43 7.76 12.14
C ALA A 282 -13.19 6.85 12.20
N ALA A 283 -11.99 7.45 12.36
CA ALA A 283 -10.76 6.69 12.53
C ALA A 283 -10.79 5.72 13.71
N ARG A 284 -11.47 6.08 14.80
CA ARG A 284 -11.67 5.20 15.97
C ARG A 284 -12.57 4.01 15.65
N VAL A 285 -13.66 4.25 14.92
CA VAL A 285 -14.59 3.19 14.46
C VAL A 285 -13.87 2.20 13.55
N ASP A 286 -13.12 2.70 12.59
CA ASP A 286 -12.39 1.89 11.61
C ASP A 286 -11.30 1.04 12.27
N TYR A 287 -10.55 1.63 13.19
CA TYR A 287 -9.57 0.89 13.98
C TYR A 287 -10.23 -0.24 14.78
N ALA A 288 -11.33 0.05 15.47
CA ALA A 288 -12.04 -0.94 16.28
C ALA A 288 -12.60 -2.09 15.43
N TYR A 289 -13.03 -1.82 14.19
CA TYR A 289 -13.50 -2.83 13.25
C TYR A 289 -12.36 -3.74 12.75
N LEU A 290 -11.22 -3.18 12.33
CA LEU A 290 -10.12 -3.95 11.75
C LEU A 290 -9.27 -4.70 12.79
N ARG A 291 -9.13 -4.15 14.00
CA ARG A 291 -8.25 -4.72 15.02
C ARG A 291 -8.45 -6.21 15.28
N PRO A 292 -9.69 -6.72 15.45
CA PRO A 292 -9.91 -8.15 15.71
C PRO A 292 -9.77 -9.05 14.48
N LEU A 293 -9.64 -8.49 13.28
CA LEU A 293 -9.57 -9.23 12.02
C LEU A 293 -8.13 -9.56 11.57
N ARG A 294 -7.13 -8.99 12.26
CA ARG A 294 -5.70 -9.10 11.91
C ARG A 294 -5.02 -10.32 12.51
#